data_27f226a8f6c3326fb20501c4f70d2bf3
#
_entry.id   27f226a8f6c3326fb20501c4f70d2bf3
#
_cell.length_a   1.000
_cell.length_b   1.000
_cell.length_c   1.000
_cell.angle_alpha   90.00
_cell.angle_beta   90.00
_cell.angle_gamma   90.00
#
_symmetry.space_group_name_H-M   'P 1'
#
loop_
_entity.id
_entity.type
_entity.pdbx_description
1 polymer ?
#
loop_
_entity_poly.entity_id
_entity_poly.type
_entity_poly.pdbx_seq_one_letter_code
_entity_poly.pdbx_strand_id
1 'polypeptide(L)'
;MLRSTVTRTKYRKKLDDLVDPIICYVRDQEDPDTQWKIALPYQMVKPKIEWFHDVMGHPGQKRLNETLRQRYYNRKLRYWVDRFKCKACQEHKLPGRGYGLLPQRELRIVPWEEVAVDLIGPWPMKVNGRELEFSALTCIDTVTNLVELIRVDNKTAQHVSDKFCQSWLTRYPRPMRVLHDKGGEFKGREFSWLLKRFGIQDVPSTSKNPQSNSICERMHQTVGNILRILIHTNPPLNITQAKETVDMALAQATHAMRTAVMTTLGSPPGSLAFSRDMFLNIPLIADWQAIAKHREQRVNYDLLSANRKRRWHDYAPGQKVLKTVHNPTKLGVRTTGPYTIERCHVNVNLTIKLRDRVTKRLNIRRVKSYD
;
A
#
# COMPACT_ATOMS: atom_id res chain seq x y z
N MET A 1 -6.81 -53.00 -1.90
CA MET A 1 -7.40 -53.87 -0.87
C MET A 1 -8.13 -53.02 0.14
N LEU A 2 -9.47 -53.06 0.15
CA LEU A 2 -10.30 -52.39 1.16
C LEU A 2 -10.40 -53.36 2.36
N ARG A 3 -9.66 -53.09 3.42
CA ARG A 3 -9.68 -53.89 4.67
C ARG A 3 -10.64 -53.22 5.67
N SER A 4 -11.90 -53.49 5.59
CA SER A 4 -12.89 -53.63 6.66
C SER A 4 -14.28 -53.79 6.06
N THR A 5 -15.11 -54.56 6.66
CA THR A 5 -16.49 -54.88 6.20
C THR A 5 -17.40 -53.67 6.11
N VAL A 6 -17.22 -52.69 6.99
CA VAL A 6 -18.00 -51.42 7.03
C VAL A 6 -17.68 -50.47 5.87
N THR A 7 -16.47 -50.55 5.30
CA THR A 7 -16.05 -49.70 4.18
C THR A 7 -16.54 -50.22 2.84
N ARG A 8 -16.79 -51.52 2.71
CA ARG A 8 -17.25 -52.15 1.46
C ARG A 8 -18.70 -51.77 1.08
N THR A 9 -19.57 -51.49 2.04
CA THR A 9 -20.97 -51.16 1.82
C THR A 9 -21.17 -49.74 1.27
N LYS A 10 -20.19 -48.82 1.43
CA LYS A 10 -20.28 -47.42 0.94
C LYS A 10 -19.87 -47.26 -0.51
N TYR A 11 -19.35 -48.28 -1.16
CA TYR A 11 -18.94 -48.23 -2.56
C TYR A 11 -19.68 -49.30 -3.35
N ARG A 12 -20.35 -48.91 -4.44
CA ARG A 12 -21.02 -49.81 -5.38
C ARG A 12 -20.56 -49.55 -6.81
N LYS A 13 -20.49 -50.60 -7.61
CA LYS A 13 -20.40 -50.47 -9.06
C LYS A 13 -21.80 -50.14 -9.57
N LYS A 14 -21.89 -48.99 -10.28
CA LYS A 14 -23.06 -48.71 -11.14
C LYS A 14 -22.63 -49.00 -12.56
N LEU A 15 -23.39 -49.87 -13.22
CA LEU A 15 -23.30 -50.04 -14.66
C LEU A 15 -24.02 -48.86 -15.28
N ASP A 16 -23.29 -48.06 -16.02
CA ASP A 16 -23.92 -47.16 -16.99
C ASP A 16 -24.02 -47.94 -18.29
N ASP A 17 -25.05 -47.73 -19.10
CA ASP A 17 -25.27 -48.41 -20.37
C ASP A 17 -24.18 -48.14 -21.41
N LEU A 18 -23.18 -47.37 -21.06
CA LEU A 18 -21.98 -47.01 -21.80
C LEU A 18 -20.70 -47.61 -21.15
N VAL A 19 -20.39 -48.81 -21.58
CA VAL A 19 -19.08 -49.48 -21.70
C VAL A 19 -18.25 -49.77 -20.44
N ASP A 20 -18.19 -48.96 -19.35
CA ASP A 20 -17.35 -49.25 -18.18
C ASP A 20 -18.03 -49.03 -16.82
N PRO A 21 -17.85 -49.95 -15.85
CA PRO A 21 -18.47 -49.85 -14.53
C PRO A 21 -17.86 -48.71 -13.73
N ILE A 22 -18.68 -47.71 -13.36
CA ILE A 22 -18.27 -46.58 -12.51
C ILE A 22 -18.41 -46.96 -11.04
N ILE A 23 -17.34 -46.77 -10.24
CA ILE A 23 -17.38 -46.95 -8.80
C ILE A 23 -17.98 -45.69 -8.18
N CYS A 24 -19.12 -45.88 -7.49
CA CYS A 24 -19.79 -44.80 -6.79
C CYS A 24 -19.66 -44.94 -5.27
N TYR A 25 -19.65 -43.81 -4.60
CA TYR A 25 -19.60 -43.66 -3.15
C TYR A 25 -20.89 -43.04 -2.63
N VAL A 26 -21.43 -43.56 -1.53
CA VAL A 26 -22.53 -42.94 -0.78
C VAL A 26 -22.10 -42.72 0.66
N ARG A 27 -22.46 -41.61 1.25
CA ARG A 27 -22.10 -41.26 2.63
C ARG A 27 -22.96 -42.02 3.62
N ASP A 28 -24.26 -42.03 3.38
CA ASP A 28 -25.26 -42.68 4.17
C ASP A 28 -26.23 -43.41 3.23
N GLN A 29 -26.46 -44.71 3.47
CA GLN A 29 -27.34 -45.53 2.63
C GLN A 29 -28.81 -45.45 3.08
N GLU A 30 -29.02 -45.02 4.32
CA GLU A 30 -30.35 -44.97 4.93
C GLU A 30 -31.05 -43.62 4.66
N ASP A 31 -30.33 -42.60 4.20
CA ASP A 31 -30.87 -41.31 3.82
C ASP A 31 -31.28 -41.32 2.35
N PRO A 32 -32.60 -41.24 2.01
CA PRO A 32 -33.08 -41.27 0.64
C PRO A 32 -32.63 -40.09 -0.20
N ASP A 33 -32.24 -38.95 0.43
CA ASP A 33 -31.71 -37.74 -0.25
C ASP A 33 -30.24 -37.81 -0.51
N THR A 34 -29.55 -38.85 -0.04
CA THR A 34 -28.07 -38.98 -0.21
C THR A 34 -27.75 -39.35 -1.66
N GLN A 35 -27.20 -38.40 -2.39
CA GLN A 35 -26.78 -38.61 -3.77
C GLN A 35 -25.51 -39.45 -3.85
N TRP A 36 -25.52 -40.41 -4.76
CA TRP A 36 -24.34 -41.16 -5.14
C TRP A 36 -23.32 -40.27 -5.85
N LYS A 37 -22.07 -40.34 -5.39
CA LYS A 37 -20.96 -39.57 -5.99
C LYS A 37 -19.98 -40.54 -6.63
N ILE A 38 -19.41 -40.14 -7.77
CA ILE A 38 -18.39 -40.92 -8.43
C ILE A 38 -17.15 -40.96 -7.54
N ALA A 39 -16.70 -42.16 -7.16
CA ALA A 39 -15.46 -42.33 -6.39
C ALA A 39 -14.27 -41.98 -7.30
N LEU A 40 -13.63 -40.85 -7.06
CA LEU A 40 -12.53 -40.36 -7.87
C LEU A 40 -11.21 -41.02 -7.44
N PRO A 41 -10.56 -41.84 -8.32
CA PRO A 41 -9.24 -42.41 -8.05
C PRO A 41 -8.20 -41.31 -7.82
N TYR A 42 -7.22 -41.59 -6.97
CA TYR A 42 -6.20 -40.58 -6.60
C TYR A 42 -5.48 -39.99 -7.82
N GLN A 43 -5.16 -40.83 -8.81
CA GLN A 43 -4.50 -40.42 -10.05
C GLN A 43 -5.32 -39.45 -10.88
N MET A 44 -6.66 -39.50 -10.79
CA MET A 44 -7.59 -38.66 -11.52
C MET A 44 -7.94 -37.36 -10.81
N VAL A 45 -7.56 -37.18 -9.55
CA VAL A 45 -7.94 -35.99 -8.75
C VAL A 45 -7.38 -34.74 -9.38
N LYS A 46 -6.09 -34.68 -9.66
CA LYS A 46 -5.42 -33.51 -10.21
C LYS A 46 -5.91 -33.19 -11.63
N PRO A 47 -5.96 -34.11 -12.59
CA PRO A 47 -6.53 -33.85 -13.91
C PRO A 47 -7.97 -33.32 -13.87
N LYS A 48 -8.82 -33.86 -12.97
CA LYS A 48 -10.20 -33.38 -12.84
C LYS A 48 -10.28 -31.97 -12.24
N ILE A 49 -9.45 -31.62 -11.28
CA ILE A 49 -9.36 -30.25 -10.73
C ILE A 49 -8.95 -29.27 -11.83
N GLU A 50 -7.92 -29.60 -12.62
CA GLU A 50 -7.47 -28.77 -13.75
C GLU A 50 -8.57 -28.57 -14.79
N TRP A 51 -9.17 -29.66 -15.25
CA TRP A 51 -10.24 -29.60 -16.25
C TRP A 51 -11.44 -28.77 -15.79
N PHE A 52 -11.96 -28.99 -14.56
CA PHE A 52 -13.07 -28.19 -14.04
C PHE A 52 -12.70 -26.72 -13.85
N HIS A 53 -11.47 -26.47 -13.42
CA HIS A 53 -10.98 -25.09 -13.24
C HIS A 53 -10.97 -24.34 -14.58
N ASP A 54 -10.52 -24.96 -15.65
CA ASP A 54 -10.44 -24.35 -16.97
C ASP A 54 -11.82 -24.19 -17.61
N VAL A 55 -12.63 -25.24 -17.65
CA VAL A 55 -13.97 -25.22 -18.26
C VAL A 55 -14.91 -24.26 -17.56
N MET A 56 -14.78 -24.09 -16.25
CA MET A 56 -15.63 -23.16 -15.47
C MET A 56 -15.12 -21.71 -15.48
N GLY A 57 -14.14 -21.34 -16.32
CA GLY A 57 -13.61 -19.99 -16.39
C GLY A 57 -12.80 -19.60 -15.15
N HIS A 58 -11.97 -20.53 -14.68
CA HIS A 58 -11.03 -20.31 -13.58
C HIS A 58 -11.68 -19.89 -12.25
N PRO A 59 -12.62 -20.64 -11.67
CA PRO A 59 -13.27 -20.29 -10.41
C PRO A 59 -12.27 -20.26 -9.24
N GLY A 60 -12.64 -19.57 -8.15
CA GLY A 60 -11.88 -19.62 -6.90
C GLY A 60 -11.97 -21.00 -6.22
N GLN A 61 -11.00 -21.32 -5.37
CA GLN A 61 -10.84 -22.63 -4.69
C GLN A 61 -12.15 -23.09 -4.00
N LYS A 62 -12.84 -22.20 -3.29
CA LYS A 62 -14.10 -22.54 -2.60
C LYS A 62 -15.16 -23.05 -3.59
N ARG A 63 -15.45 -22.27 -4.63
CA ARG A 63 -16.43 -22.63 -5.66
C ARG A 63 -16.04 -23.90 -6.42
N LEU A 64 -14.78 -24.05 -6.78
CA LEU A 64 -14.26 -25.24 -7.42
C LEU A 64 -14.46 -26.50 -6.56
N ASN A 65 -14.10 -26.43 -5.26
CA ASN A 65 -14.26 -27.52 -4.32
C ASN A 65 -15.74 -27.91 -4.13
N GLU A 66 -16.63 -26.93 -3.97
CA GLU A 66 -18.05 -27.16 -3.82
C GLU A 66 -18.64 -27.85 -5.06
N THR A 67 -18.31 -27.38 -6.26
CA THR A 67 -18.75 -27.97 -7.52
C THR A 67 -18.25 -29.41 -7.72
N LEU A 68 -16.99 -29.67 -7.42
CA LEU A 68 -16.42 -31.02 -7.52
C LEU A 68 -17.08 -31.96 -6.51
N ARG A 69 -17.31 -31.51 -5.30
CA ARG A 69 -17.92 -32.33 -4.22
C ARG A 69 -19.39 -32.69 -4.46
N GLN A 70 -20.09 -32.00 -5.32
CA GLN A 70 -21.43 -32.39 -5.73
C GLN A 70 -21.43 -33.69 -6.55
N ARG A 71 -20.40 -33.92 -7.37
CA ARG A 71 -20.34 -35.03 -8.34
C ARG A 71 -19.34 -36.12 -7.95
N TYR A 72 -18.28 -35.74 -7.26
CA TYR A 72 -17.15 -36.63 -6.99
C TYR A 72 -16.89 -36.79 -5.49
N TYR A 73 -16.42 -37.96 -5.10
CA TYR A 73 -15.93 -38.24 -3.78
C TYR A 73 -14.45 -38.66 -3.86
N ASN A 74 -13.62 -37.96 -3.11
CA ASN A 74 -12.26 -38.36 -2.74
C ASN A 74 -11.95 -37.76 -1.37
N ARG A 75 -11.41 -38.59 -0.45
CA ARG A 75 -11.11 -38.15 0.94
C ARG A 75 -10.19 -36.92 1.00
N LYS A 76 -9.27 -36.79 0.03
CA LYS A 76 -8.29 -35.68 -0.04
C LYS A 76 -8.64 -34.62 -1.09
N LEU A 77 -9.86 -34.62 -1.63
CA LEU A 77 -10.24 -33.69 -2.70
C LEU A 77 -9.98 -32.23 -2.32
N ARG A 78 -10.48 -31.82 -1.13
CA ARG A 78 -10.27 -30.46 -0.62
C ARG A 78 -8.78 -30.10 -0.50
N TYR A 79 -7.99 -30.99 0.05
CA TYR A 79 -6.53 -30.80 0.19
C TYR A 79 -5.87 -30.51 -1.16
N TRP A 80 -6.26 -31.18 -2.22
CA TRP A 80 -5.71 -30.98 -3.55
C TRP A 80 -6.22 -29.71 -4.21
N VAL A 81 -7.50 -29.36 -4.02
CA VAL A 81 -8.07 -28.08 -4.51
C VAL A 81 -7.40 -26.89 -3.85
N ASP A 82 -7.16 -26.95 -2.54
CA ASP A 82 -6.50 -25.88 -1.80
C ASP A 82 -5.03 -25.69 -2.23
N ARG A 83 -4.39 -26.74 -2.72
CA ARG A 83 -3.01 -26.70 -3.24
C ARG A 83 -2.90 -26.49 -4.74
N PHE A 84 -3.99 -26.57 -5.43
CA PHE A 84 -4.00 -26.34 -6.89
C PHE A 84 -3.64 -24.89 -7.22
N LYS A 85 -2.69 -24.72 -8.11
CA LYS A 85 -2.19 -23.41 -8.56
C LYS A 85 -2.29 -23.31 -10.07
N CYS A 86 -3.08 -22.37 -10.55
CA CYS A 86 -3.17 -22.02 -11.95
C CYS A 86 -2.27 -20.82 -12.27
N LYS A 87 -1.37 -20.98 -13.23
CA LYS A 87 -0.44 -19.93 -13.66
C LYS A 87 -1.18 -18.67 -14.13
N ALA A 88 -2.17 -18.82 -15.03
CA ALA A 88 -2.97 -17.72 -15.53
C ALA A 88 -3.70 -16.96 -14.40
N CYS A 89 -4.25 -17.69 -13.41
CA CYS A 89 -4.87 -17.05 -12.24
C CYS A 89 -3.88 -16.29 -11.39
N GLN A 90 -2.64 -16.78 -11.24
CA GLN A 90 -1.61 -16.08 -10.49
C GLN A 90 -1.20 -14.79 -11.18
N GLU A 91 -1.05 -14.81 -12.49
CA GLU A 91 -0.58 -13.66 -13.28
C GLU A 91 -1.66 -12.60 -13.47
N HIS A 92 -2.92 -13.00 -13.70
CA HIS A 92 -3.94 -12.07 -14.19
C HIS A 92 -5.07 -11.75 -13.21
N LYS A 93 -5.32 -12.59 -12.18
CA LYS A 93 -6.34 -12.27 -11.18
C LYS A 93 -5.85 -11.30 -10.11
N LEU A 94 -6.76 -10.45 -9.66
CA LEU A 94 -6.53 -9.61 -8.48
C LEU A 94 -6.22 -10.48 -7.27
N PRO A 95 -5.14 -10.25 -6.56
CA PRO A 95 -4.93 -10.90 -5.27
C PRO A 95 -5.95 -10.37 -4.26
N GLY A 96 -6.75 -11.24 -3.67
CA GLY A 96 -7.68 -10.84 -2.61
C GLY A 96 -7.00 -10.41 -1.31
N ARG A 97 -5.77 -10.89 -1.05
CA ARG A 97 -4.97 -10.57 0.13
C ARG A 97 -3.51 -10.38 -0.26
N GLY A 98 -2.85 -9.40 0.35
CA GLY A 98 -1.40 -9.22 0.23
C GLY A 98 -0.62 -10.36 0.90
N TYR A 99 0.62 -10.58 0.47
CA TYR A 99 1.53 -11.58 1.03
C TYR A 99 2.58 -10.91 1.94
N GLY A 100 3.00 -11.61 2.97
CA GLY A 100 3.93 -11.13 4.00
C GLY A 100 3.29 -10.11 4.95
N LEU A 101 3.52 -10.27 6.24
CA LEU A 101 3.03 -9.33 7.24
C LEU A 101 3.87 -8.05 7.22
N LEU A 102 3.24 -6.95 7.54
CA LEU A 102 3.93 -5.67 7.70
C LEU A 102 4.53 -5.62 9.12
N PRO A 103 5.77 -5.18 9.29
CA PRO A 103 6.42 -5.12 10.58
C PRO A 103 5.88 -3.97 11.42
N GLN A 104 6.10 -4.09 12.72
CA GLN A 104 5.93 -2.97 13.63
C GLN A 104 6.88 -1.84 13.25
N ARG A 105 6.45 -0.61 13.46
CA ARG A 105 7.24 0.59 13.16
C ARG A 105 7.86 1.13 14.42
N GLU A 106 9.11 1.52 14.32
CA GLU A 106 9.70 2.41 15.31
C GLU A 106 9.04 3.79 15.16
N LEU A 107 8.41 4.23 16.24
CA LEU A 107 7.83 5.57 16.32
C LEU A 107 8.88 6.53 16.86
N ARG A 108 9.07 7.63 16.16
CA ARG A 108 9.83 8.75 16.70
C ARG A 108 8.97 9.52 17.71
N ILE A 109 9.57 9.90 18.80
CA ILE A 109 8.88 10.57 19.91
C ILE A 109 9.48 11.95 20.21
N VAL A 110 10.65 12.25 19.66
CA VAL A 110 11.32 13.54 19.88
C VAL A 110 10.94 14.51 18.78
N PRO A 111 10.24 15.62 19.10
CA PRO A 111 9.94 16.67 18.13
C PRO A 111 11.20 17.22 17.46
N TRP A 112 11.06 17.64 16.21
CA TRP A 112 12.12 18.26 15.40
C TRP A 112 13.27 17.35 14.98
N GLU A 113 13.31 16.10 15.45
CA GLU A 113 14.39 15.16 15.11
C GLU A 113 14.37 14.76 13.62
N GLU A 114 13.17 14.61 13.06
CA GLU A 114 12.96 14.11 11.71
C GLU A 114 11.93 14.93 10.96
N VAL A 115 12.31 15.44 9.80
CA VAL A 115 11.46 16.21 8.91
C VAL A 115 11.26 15.47 7.59
N ALA A 116 10.00 15.32 7.19
CA ALA A 116 9.66 14.81 5.87
C ALA A 116 9.48 15.98 4.91
N VAL A 117 10.10 15.90 3.72
CA VAL A 117 9.94 16.86 2.64
C VAL A 117 9.42 16.19 1.38
N ASP A 118 8.52 16.88 0.68
CA ASP A 118 7.91 16.38 -0.54
C ASP A 118 7.43 17.54 -1.42
N LEU A 119 7.22 17.31 -2.72
CA LEU A 119 6.56 18.25 -3.59
C LEU A 119 5.11 17.84 -3.84
N ILE A 120 4.20 18.77 -3.63
CA ILE A 120 2.77 18.59 -3.91
C ILE A 120 2.35 19.44 -5.11
N GLY A 121 1.33 18.99 -5.85
CA GLY A 121 0.91 19.54 -7.11
C GLY A 121 1.34 18.66 -8.30
N PRO A 122 1.32 19.12 -9.55
CA PRO A 122 0.93 20.48 -9.94
C PRO A 122 -0.58 20.72 -9.83
N TRP A 123 -0.96 21.97 -9.60
CA TRP A 123 -2.34 22.45 -9.73
C TRP A 123 -2.44 23.32 -10.96
N PRO A 124 -3.23 22.91 -11.98
CA PRO A 124 -3.46 23.72 -13.17
C PRO A 124 -4.42 24.86 -12.85
N MET A 125 -4.12 26.04 -13.35
CA MET A 125 -4.96 27.24 -13.25
C MET A 125 -4.96 27.96 -14.59
N LYS A 126 -6.15 28.29 -15.13
CA LYS A 126 -6.29 29.05 -16.35
C LYS A 126 -6.43 30.55 -16.03
N VAL A 127 -5.55 31.36 -16.59
CA VAL A 127 -5.56 32.83 -16.46
C VAL A 127 -5.38 33.46 -17.84
N ASN A 128 -6.34 34.25 -18.29
CA ASN A 128 -6.33 34.87 -19.61
C ASN A 128 -6.02 33.90 -20.78
N GLY A 129 -6.64 32.68 -20.73
CA GLY A 129 -6.45 31.67 -21.77
C GLY A 129 -5.13 30.87 -21.67
N ARG A 130 -4.22 31.25 -20.76
CA ARG A 130 -2.97 30.53 -20.50
C ARG A 130 -3.16 29.56 -19.35
N GLU A 131 -2.63 28.34 -19.49
CA GLU A 131 -2.59 27.35 -18.42
C GLU A 131 -1.28 27.51 -17.65
N LEU A 132 -1.40 27.73 -16.34
CA LEU A 132 -0.29 27.83 -15.40
C LEU A 132 -0.32 26.61 -14.48
N GLU A 133 0.84 26.08 -14.14
CA GLU A 133 0.97 25.00 -13.18
C GLU A 133 1.68 25.49 -11.92
N PHE A 134 1.08 25.20 -10.76
CA PHE A 134 1.65 25.55 -9.47
C PHE A 134 1.99 24.32 -8.67
N SER A 135 3.11 24.36 -7.98
CA SER A 135 3.54 23.31 -7.04
C SER A 135 4.01 23.93 -5.73
N ALA A 136 4.03 23.15 -4.68
CA ALA A 136 4.53 23.60 -3.39
C ALA A 136 5.48 22.56 -2.77
N LEU A 137 6.49 23.03 -2.07
CA LEU A 137 7.31 22.25 -1.17
C LEU A 137 6.55 22.09 0.14
N THR A 138 6.47 20.86 0.65
CA THR A 138 5.96 20.54 1.97
C THR A 138 7.10 20.14 2.87
N CYS A 139 7.11 20.68 4.10
CA CYS A 139 8.02 20.27 5.15
C CYS A 139 7.20 19.93 6.38
N ILE A 140 7.40 18.73 6.95
CA ILE A 140 6.58 18.24 8.07
C ILE A 140 7.48 17.65 9.14
N ASP A 141 7.37 18.13 10.36
CA ASP A 141 7.91 17.41 11.51
C ASP A 141 7.10 16.14 11.76
N THR A 142 7.75 14.99 11.71
CA THR A 142 7.08 13.68 11.76
C THR A 142 6.49 13.34 13.14
N VAL A 143 6.84 14.11 14.17
CA VAL A 143 6.35 13.92 15.55
C VAL A 143 5.14 14.80 15.85
N THR A 144 5.28 16.11 15.71
CA THR A 144 4.18 17.05 15.97
C THR A 144 3.19 17.14 14.80
N ASN A 145 3.60 16.71 13.59
CA ASN A 145 2.95 16.96 12.31
C ASN A 145 2.80 18.47 11.99
N LEU A 146 3.65 19.32 12.58
CA LEU A 146 3.74 20.71 12.15
C LEU A 146 4.15 20.74 10.69
N VAL A 147 3.43 21.51 9.89
CA VAL A 147 3.64 21.61 8.44
C VAL A 147 4.02 23.02 8.02
N GLU A 148 4.88 23.13 7.02
CA GLU A 148 5.10 24.29 6.16
C GLU A 148 4.75 23.95 4.72
N LEU A 149 4.05 24.87 4.05
CA LEU A 149 3.70 24.79 2.63
C LEU A 149 4.19 26.06 1.93
N ILE A 150 5.03 25.88 0.92
CA ILE A 150 5.64 27.02 0.22
C ILE A 150 5.60 26.77 -1.27
N ARG A 151 5.07 27.75 -2.01
CA ARG A 151 5.05 27.70 -3.47
C ARG A 151 6.47 27.61 -4.03
N VAL A 152 6.64 26.72 -4.99
CA VAL A 152 7.85 26.62 -5.78
C VAL A 152 7.55 26.98 -7.24
N ASP A 153 8.34 27.90 -7.80
CA ASP A 153 8.17 28.33 -9.19
C ASP A 153 8.81 27.37 -10.18
N ASN A 154 9.81 26.59 -9.73
CA ASN A 154 10.44 25.53 -10.51
C ASN A 154 10.86 24.38 -9.60
N LYS A 155 11.08 23.20 -10.20
CA LYS A 155 11.46 21.96 -9.48
C LYS A 155 12.95 21.66 -9.56
N THR A 156 13.81 22.66 -9.76
CA THR A 156 15.27 22.45 -9.73
C THR A 156 15.74 22.18 -8.32
N ALA A 157 16.75 21.35 -8.17
CA ALA A 157 17.33 21.02 -6.86
C ALA A 157 17.80 22.27 -6.12
N GLN A 158 18.38 23.26 -6.81
CA GLN A 158 18.79 24.53 -6.24
C GLN A 158 17.60 25.30 -5.64
N HIS A 159 16.52 25.48 -6.42
CA HIS A 159 15.36 26.23 -5.96
C HIS A 159 14.65 25.56 -4.78
N VAL A 160 14.52 24.24 -4.82
CA VAL A 160 13.92 23.46 -3.72
C VAL A 160 14.79 23.53 -2.46
N SER A 161 16.14 23.48 -2.61
CA SER A 161 17.08 23.64 -1.51
C SER A 161 16.99 25.00 -0.86
N ASP A 162 16.93 26.07 -1.66
CA ASP A 162 16.79 27.45 -1.17
C ASP A 162 15.46 27.63 -0.42
N LYS A 163 14.39 27.09 -0.98
CA LYS A 163 13.06 27.11 -0.31
C LYS A 163 13.07 26.35 0.99
N PHE A 164 13.65 25.15 1.04
CA PHE A 164 13.79 24.37 2.27
C PHE A 164 14.62 25.10 3.33
N CYS A 165 15.75 25.69 2.92
CA CYS A 165 16.57 26.50 3.80
C CYS A 165 15.80 27.68 4.39
N GLN A 166 15.14 28.49 3.54
CA GLN A 166 14.42 29.69 3.93
C GLN A 166 13.19 29.40 4.80
N SER A 167 12.49 28.30 4.55
CA SER A 167 11.21 28.01 5.19
C SER A 167 11.32 27.13 6.42
N TRP A 168 12.34 26.28 6.49
CA TRP A 168 12.49 25.35 7.60
C TRP A 168 13.77 25.58 8.39
N LEU A 169 14.95 25.46 7.76
CA LEU A 169 16.21 25.44 8.48
C LEU A 169 16.55 26.76 9.20
N THR A 170 16.03 27.89 8.70
CA THR A 170 16.22 29.21 9.32
C THR A 170 15.11 29.59 10.30
N ARG A 171 14.05 28.80 10.44
CA ARG A 171 12.88 29.13 11.27
C ARG A 171 12.66 28.18 12.43
N TYR A 172 13.08 26.93 12.28
CA TYR A 172 12.80 25.84 13.22
C TYR A 172 14.11 25.17 13.66
N PRO A 173 14.06 24.37 14.74
CA PRO A 173 15.19 23.57 15.16
C PRO A 173 15.71 22.70 14.02
N ARG A 174 17.03 22.61 13.91
CA ARG A 174 17.70 21.79 12.91
C ARG A 174 17.36 20.31 13.10
N PRO A 175 16.80 19.62 12.10
CA PRO A 175 16.53 18.19 12.21
C PRO A 175 17.83 17.38 12.17
N MET A 176 17.83 16.22 12.78
CA MET A 176 18.92 15.26 12.65
C MET A 176 18.87 14.55 11.30
N ARG A 177 17.66 14.39 10.74
CA ARG A 177 17.48 13.74 9.45
C ARG A 177 16.29 14.28 8.65
N VAL A 178 16.41 14.18 7.34
CA VAL A 178 15.39 14.57 6.39
C VAL A 178 14.97 13.36 5.57
N LEU A 179 13.66 13.06 5.60
CA LEU A 179 13.01 12.06 4.77
C LEU A 179 12.50 12.71 3.50
N HIS A 180 12.78 12.12 2.35
CA HIS A 180 12.20 12.55 1.08
C HIS A 180 12.01 11.36 0.14
N ASP A 181 11.25 11.56 -0.92
CA ASP A 181 11.19 10.59 -1.99
C ASP A 181 12.47 10.64 -2.86
N LYS A 182 12.53 9.79 -3.89
CA LYS A 182 13.67 9.79 -4.81
C LYS A 182 13.46 10.72 -6.01
N GLY A 183 12.76 11.81 -5.84
CA GLY A 183 12.61 12.85 -6.84
C GLY A 183 13.96 13.42 -7.29
N GLY A 184 14.03 13.91 -8.53
CA GLY A 184 15.26 14.49 -9.08
C GLY A 184 15.73 15.71 -8.29
N GLU A 185 14.78 16.51 -7.81
CA GLU A 185 14.98 17.68 -6.98
C GLU A 185 15.67 17.39 -5.65
N PHE A 186 15.39 16.26 -5.03
CA PHE A 186 16.00 15.85 -3.77
C PHE A 186 17.29 15.04 -3.94
N LYS A 187 17.55 14.52 -5.15
CA LYS A 187 18.80 13.82 -5.48
C LYS A 187 19.87 14.75 -6.05
N GLY A 188 19.52 15.99 -6.33
CA GLY A 188 20.45 16.98 -6.85
C GLY A 188 21.61 17.24 -5.89
N ARG A 189 22.75 17.62 -6.45
CA ARG A 189 23.98 17.93 -5.68
C ARG A 189 23.73 19.03 -4.65
N GLU A 190 22.90 20.01 -5.00
CA GLU A 190 22.58 21.18 -4.20
C GLU A 190 21.82 20.79 -2.93
N PHE A 191 20.83 19.92 -3.03
CA PHE A 191 20.07 19.44 -1.87
C PHE A 191 20.95 18.58 -0.95
N SER A 192 21.68 17.62 -1.52
CA SER A 192 22.60 16.78 -0.77
C SER A 192 23.71 17.60 -0.09
N TRP A 193 24.22 18.63 -0.77
CA TRP A 193 25.22 19.54 -0.21
C TRP A 193 24.65 20.38 0.93
N LEU A 194 23.41 20.89 0.79
CA LEU A 194 22.73 21.62 1.86
C LEU A 194 22.59 20.75 3.12
N LEU A 195 22.09 19.51 2.98
CA LEU A 195 21.95 18.60 4.11
C LEU A 195 23.30 18.31 4.78
N LYS A 196 24.32 18.04 3.98
CA LYS A 196 25.68 17.79 4.48
C LYS A 196 26.26 18.99 5.23
N ARG A 197 26.06 20.21 4.70
CA ARG A 197 26.53 21.47 5.33
C ARG A 197 25.91 21.67 6.70
N PHE A 198 24.62 21.32 6.87
CA PHE A 198 23.92 21.41 8.15
C PHE A 198 24.13 20.18 9.05
N GLY A 199 24.92 19.18 8.64
CA GLY A 199 25.11 17.94 9.38
C GLY A 199 23.82 17.12 9.53
N ILE A 200 22.96 17.14 8.51
CA ILE A 200 21.67 16.45 8.50
C ILE A 200 21.82 15.15 7.72
N GLN A 201 21.30 14.05 8.29
CA GLN A 201 21.28 12.76 7.62
C GLN A 201 20.24 12.76 6.49
N ASP A 202 20.68 12.44 5.28
CA ASP A 202 19.83 12.22 4.12
C ASP A 202 19.22 10.81 4.17
N VAL A 203 17.88 10.71 4.19
CA VAL A 203 17.14 9.44 4.29
C VAL A 203 16.13 9.32 3.15
N PRO A 204 16.58 8.92 1.95
CA PRO A 204 15.67 8.72 0.83
C PRO A 204 14.71 7.58 1.09
N SER A 205 13.42 7.85 1.08
CA SER A 205 12.38 6.84 1.22
C SER A 205 12.36 5.88 0.04
N THR A 206 11.94 4.64 0.28
CA THR A 206 11.67 3.73 -0.83
C THR A 206 10.43 4.19 -1.57
N SER A 207 10.53 4.33 -2.89
CA SER A 207 9.46 4.82 -3.77
C SER A 207 8.10 4.20 -3.41
N LYS A 208 7.12 5.05 -3.15
CA LYS A 208 5.71 4.69 -2.93
C LYS A 208 5.46 3.87 -1.66
N ASN A 209 5.96 4.34 -0.52
CA ASN A 209 5.46 3.87 0.76
C ASN A 209 4.09 4.54 1.03
N PRO A 210 2.95 3.83 0.93
CA PRO A 210 1.62 4.45 1.00
C PRO A 210 1.31 5.15 2.32
N GLN A 211 2.11 4.92 3.34
CA GLN A 211 1.86 5.47 4.67
C GLN A 211 2.57 6.80 4.92
N SER A 212 3.68 7.08 4.24
CA SER A 212 4.23 8.44 4.20
C SER A 212 3.39 9.35 3.30
N ASN A 213 2.71 8.78 2.29
CA ASN A 213 1.87 9.53 1.37
C ASN A 213 0.49 9.90 1.95
N SER A 214 0.00 9.23 3.00
CA SER A 214 -1.36 9.52 3.51
C SER A 214 -1.50 10.92 4.12
N ILE A 215 -0.42 11.50 4.63
CA ILE A 215 -0.39 12.89 5.11
C ILE A 215 -0.33 13.81 3.88
N CYS A 216 0.53 13.52 2.91
CA CYS A 216 0.63 14.29 1.67
C CYS A 216 -0.67 14.27 0.86
N GLU A 217 -1.35 13.12 0.75
CA GLU A 217 -2.65 13.02 0.07
C GLU A 217 -3.72 13.91 0.72
N ARG A 218 -3.78 13.94 2.05
CA ARG A 218 -4.70 14.84 2.79
C ARG A 218 -4.33 16.30 2.57
N MET A 219 -3.06 16.65 2.54
CA MET A 219 -2.61 18.01 2.24
C MET A 219 -2.99 18.42 0.82
N HIS A 220 -2.75 17.57 -0.18
CA HIS A 220 -3.20 17.79 -1.55
C HIS A 220 -4.68 18.10 -1.61
N GLN A 221 -5.50 17.34 -0.91
CA GLN A 221 -6.94 17.52 -0.87
C GLN A 221 -7.32 18.84 -0.17
N THR A 222 -6.69 19.18 0.95
CA THR A 222 -6.95 20.42 1.69
C THR A 222 -6.56 21.65 0.86
N VAL A 223 -5.35 21.68 0.32
CA VAL A 223 -4.88 22.77 -0.54
C VAL A 223 -5.77 22.90 -1.79
N GLY A 224 -6.08 21.79 -2.46
CA GLY A 224 -6.94 21.79 -3.64
C GLY A 224 -8.34 22.30 -3.36
N ASN A 225 -8.92 22.00 -2.20
CA ASN A 225 -10.23 22.52 -1.81
C ASN A 225 -10.20 24.04 -1.56
N ILE A 226 -9.20 24.54 -0.84
CA ILE A 226 -9.02 25.98 -0.57
C ILE A 226 -8.77 26.74 -1.88
N LEU A 227 -7.87 26.25 -2.74
CA LEU A 227 -7.62 26.83 -4.06
C LEU A 227 -8.90 26.92 -4.89
N ARG A 228 -9.69 25.86 -4.91
CA ARG A 228 -10.96 25.84 -5.66
C ARG A 228 -11.94 26.91 -5.15
N ILE A 229 -12.07 27.04 -3.83
CA ILE A 229 -12.91 28.08 -3.22
C ILE A 229 -12.40 29.48 -3.62
N LEU A 230 -11.11 29.75 -3.45
CA LEU A 230 -10.54 31.08 -3.74
C LEU A 230 -10.65 31.44 -5.23
N ILE A 231 -10.37 30.52 -6.13
CA ILE A 231 -10.45 30.74 -7.58
C ILE A 231 -11.89 31.02 -8.02
N HIS A 232 -12.89 30.31 -7.44
CA HIS A 232 -14.29 30.51 -7.80
C HIS A 232 -14.91 31.75 -7.15
N THR A 233 -14.41 32.14 -5.98
CA THR A 233 -14.90 33.37 -5.30
C THR A 233 -14.28 34.63 -5.94
N ASN A 234 -12.98 34.60 -6.22
CA ASN A 234 -12.22 35.71 -6.78
C ASN A 234 -11.28 35.19 -7.89
N PRO A 235 -11.78 35.05 -9.13
CA PRO A 235 -10.96 34.59 -10.25
C PRO A 235 -9.76 35.53 -10.50
N PRO A 236 -8.52 35.00 -10.56
CA PRO A 236 -7.35 35.83 -10.82
C PRO A 236 -7.35 36.37 -12.25
N LEU A 237 -7.12 37.70 -12.41
CA LEU A 237 -7.12 38.39 -13.67
C LEU A 237 -5.76 38.35 -14.38
N ASN A 238 -4.69 38.08 -13.66
CA ASN A 238 -3.33 38.04 -14.20
C ASN A 238 -2.45 37.02 -13.43
N ILE A 239 -1.22 36.81 -13.94
CA ILE A 239 -0.28 35.87 -13.38
C ILE A 239 0.13 36.23 -11.94
N THR A 240 0.28 37.48 -11.62
CA THR A 240 0.64 37.97 -10.28
C THR A 240 -0.46 37.62 -9.28
N GLN A 241 -1.71 37.94 -9.61
CA GLN A 241 -2.86 37.55 -8.77
C GLN A 241 -3.03 36.05 -8.65
N ALA A 242 -2.75 35.28 -9.70
CA ALA A 242 -2.75 33.83 -9.63
C ALA A 242 -1.71 33.29 -8.62
N LYS A 243 -0.50 33.84 -8.61
CA LYS A 243 0.53 33.53 -7.64
C LYS A 243 0.11 33.91 -6.22
N GLU A 244 -0.44 35.08 -6.02
CA GLU A 244 -0.96 35.57 -4.74
C GLU A 244 -2.10 34.66 -4.23
N THR A 245 -3.01 34.25 -5.11
CA THR A 245 -4.09 33.32 -4.78
C THR A 245 -3.54 31.97 -4.29
N VAL A 246 -2.51 31.44 -4.96
CA VAL A 246 -1.86 30.19 -4.54
C VAL A 246 -1.14 30.39 -3.20
N ASP A 247 -0.40 31.48 -3.03
CA ASP A 247 0.32 31.75 -1.79
C ASP A 247 -0.65 31.91 -0.60
N MET A 248 -1.80 32.57 -0.80
CA MET A 248 -2.87 32.68 0.19
C MET A 248 -3.49 31.32 0.51
N ALA A 249 -3.75 30.49 -0.49
CA ALA A 249 -4.29 29.15 -0.29
C ALA A 249 -3.34 28.26 0.50
N LEU A 250 -2.04 28.33 0.21
CA LEU A 250 -1.02 27.60 0.96
C LEU A 250 -0.92 28.08 2.40
N ALA A 251 -0.98 29.37 2.65
CA ALA A 251 -0.98 29.97 3.98
C ALA A 251 -2.21 29.52 4.80
N GLN A 252 -3.40 29.58 4.20
CA GLN A 252 -4.65 29.14 4.83
C GLN A 252 -4.63 27.63 5.11
N ALA A 253 -4.15 26.82 4.16
CA ALA A 253 -4.03 25.37 4.35
C ALA A 253 -3.03 25.04 5.46
N THR A 254 -1.88 25.72 5.50
CA THR A 254 -0.88 25.59 6.57
C THR A 254 -1.49 25.90 7.93
N HIS A 255 -2.20 27.03 8.04
CA HIS A 255 -2.87 27.44 9.28
C HIS A 255 -3.94 26.41 9.70
N ALA A 256 -4.81 26.01 8.79
CA ALA A 256 -5.84 25.01 9.06
C ALA A 256 -5.27 23.68 9.56
N MET A 257 -4.18 23.20 8.97
CA MET A 257 -3.54 21.96 9.40
C MET A 257 -2.81 22.07 10.73
N ARG A 258 -2.33 23.26 11.11
CA ARG A 258 -1.70 23.50 12.42
C ARG A 258 -2.71 23.61 13.54
N THR A 259 -3.91 24.09 13.25
CA THR A 259 -4.94 24.41 14.26
C THR A 259 -5.97 23.29 14.45
N ALA A 260 -6.18 22.44 13.43
CA ALA A 260 -7.11 21.34 13.52
C ALA A 260 -6.54 20.18 14.37
N VAL A 261 -7.37 19.62 15.25
CA VAL A 261 -7.00 18.45 16.06
C VAL A 261 -6.74 17.25 15.14
N MET A 262 -5.57 16.66 15.26
CA MET A 262 -5.25 15.41 14.58
C MET A 262 -5.62 14.20 15.44
N THR A 263 -6.44 13.29 14.87
CA THR A 263 -6.91 12.09 15.58
C THR A 263 -5.77 11.17 16.06
N THR A 264 -4.62 11.18 15.37
CA THR A 264 -3.44 10.39 15.74
C THR A 264 -2.66 10.97 16.91
N LEU A 265 -2.78 12.27 17.13
CA LEU A 265 -2.05 13.00 18.19
C LEU A 265 -2.98 13.39 19.34
N GLY A 266 -4.30 13.45 19.09
CA GLY A 266 -5.27 13.96 20.05
C GLY A 266 -5.17 15.48 20.33
N SER A 267 -4.35 16.20 19.55
CA SER A 267 -4.06 17.62 19.74
C SER A 267 -3.76 18.31 18.40
N PRO A 268 -3.89 19.64 18.32
CA PRO A 268 -3.46 20.40 17.15
C PRO A 268 -1.93 20.39 17.01
N PRO A 269 -1.38 20.20 15.80
CA PRO A 269 0.06 20.22 15.57
C PRO A 269 0.77 21.50 16.04
N GLY A 270 0.16 22.67 15.79
CA GLY A 270 0.71 23.94 16.22
C GLY A 270 0.79 24.07 17.75
N SER A 271 -0.23 23.60 18.45
CA SER A 271 -0.21 23.63 19.91
C SER A 271 0.89 22.74 20.51
N LEU A 272 1.15 21.59 19.90
CA LEU A 272 2.24 20.70 20.30
C LEU A 272 3.62 21.28 19.99
N ALA A 273 3.75 21.95 18.85
CA ALA A 273 5.02 22.53 18.40
C ALA A 273 5.42 23.79 19.21
N PHE A 274 4.44 24.62 19.58
CA PHE A 274 4.68 25.92 20.21
C PHE A 274 4.28 25.99 21.69
N SER A 275 3.82 24.89 22.27
CA SER A 275 3.39 24.80 23.67
C SER A 275 2.28 25.80 24.04
N ARG A 276 1.43 26.18 23.10
CA ARG A 276 0.28 27.07 23.30
C ARG A 276 -0.78 26.87 22.22
N ASP A 277 -2.02 27.22 22.56
CA ASP A 277 -3.09 27.24 21.56
C ASP A 277 -2.82 28.32 20.49
N MET A 278 -3.23 28.04 19.25
CA MET A 278 -2.98 28.92 18.11
C MET A 278 -3.99 30.06 17.99
N PHE A 279 -5.17 29.93 18.60
CA PHE A 279 -6.23 30.93 18.58
C PHE A 279 -6.34 31.68 19.92
N LEU A 280 -6.14 30.95 21.01
CA LEU A 280 -6.35 31.46 22.37
C LEU A 280 -4.99 31.62 23.06
N ASN A 281 -4.90 32.62 23.96
CA ASN A 281 -3.69 32.82 24.78
C ASN A 281 -3.66 31.82 25.95
N ILE A 282 -3.71 30.54 25.63
CA ILE A 282 -3.70 29.45 26.60
C ILE A 282 -2.43 28.63 26.41
N PRO A 283 -1.56 28.53 27.45
CA PRO A 283 -0.40 27.63 27.36
C PRO A 283 -0.86 26.17 27.33
N LEU A 284 -0.18 25.35 26.56
CA LEU A 284 -0.39 23.90 26.46
C LEU A 284 0.90 23.21 26.91
N ILE A 285 0.84 22.49 28.00
CA ILE A 285 1.91 21.58 28.39
C ILE A 285 1.61 20.22 27.76
N ALA A 286 2.38 19.86 26.75
CA ALA A 286 2.21 18.58 26.05
C ALA A 286 2.73 17.44 26.94
N ASP A 287 1.86 16.49 27.24
CA ASP A 287 2.29 15.20 27.81
C ASP A 287 2.79 14.29 26.67
N TRP A 288 4.08 14.39 26.39
CA TRP A 288 4.71 13.62 25.31
C TRP A 288 4.63 12.12 25.54
N GLN A 289 4.57 11.65 26.78
CA GLN A 289 4.44 10.21 27.06
C GLN A 289 3.03 9.73 26.71
N ALA A 290 2.00 10.46 27.09
CA ALA A 290 0.63 10.14 26.74
C ALA A 290 0.40 10.21 25.21
N ILE A 291 0.94 11.23 24.54
CA ILE A 291 0.87 11.40 23.09
C ILE A 291 1.58 10.23 22.37
N ALA A 292 2.79 9.86 22.81
CA ALA A 292 3.53 8.73 22.24
C ALA A 292 2.75 7.42 22.40
N LYS A 293 2.19 7.16 23.59
CA LYS A 293 1.37 5.97 23.87
C LYS A 293 0.12 5.92 22.99
N HIS A 294 -0.61 7.03 22.88
CA HIS A 294 -1.81 7.11 22.03
C HIS A 294 -1.47 6.88 20.56
N ARG A 295 -0.38 7.48 20.07
CA ARG A 295 0.13 7.29 18.71
C ARG A 295 0.54 5.84 18.44
N GLU A 296 1.23 5.21 19.39
CA GLU A 296 1.62 3.80 19.31
C GLU A 296 0.39 2.90 19.23
N GLN A 297 -0.59 3.08 20.09
CA GLN A 297 -1.84 2.33 20.07
C GLN A 297 -2.55 2.46 18.71
N ARG A 298 -2.62 3.67 18.18
CA ARG A 298 -3.25 3.91 16.87
C ARG A 298 -2.49 3.25 15.73
N VAL A 299 -1.17 3.37 15.70
CA VAL A 299 -0.31 2.74 14.68
C VAL A 299 -0.40 1.21 14.76
N ASN A 300 -0.42 0.65 15.96
CA ASN A 300 -0.60 -0.78 16.17
C ASN A 300 -1.98 -1.27 15.71
N TYR A 301 -3.04 -0.52 16.00
CA TYR A 301 -4.38 -0.83 15.49
C TYR A 301 -4.43 -0.82 13.97
N ASP A 302 -3.87 0.20 13.32
CA ASP A 302 -3.81 0.31 11.87
C ASP A 302 -2.96 -0.81 11.25
N LEU A 303 -1.86 -1.20 11.90
CA LEU A 303 -1.01 -2.32 11.51
C LEU A 303 -1.76 -3.66 11.59
N LEU A 304 -2.45 -3.91 12.70
CA LEU A 304 -3.27 -5.11 12.85
C LEU A 304 -4.38 -5.18 11.80
N SER A 305 -5.07 -4.05 11.56
CA SER A 305 -6.11 -3.96 10.52
C SER A 305 -5.55 -4.22 9.11
N ALA A 306 -4.37 -3.69 8.81
CA ALA A 306 -3.67 -3.94 7.55
C ALA A 306 -3.23 -5.41 7.42
N ASN A 307 -2.71 -5.99 8.50
CA ASN A 307 -2.23 -7.38 8.50
C ASN A 307 -3.37 -8.40 8.46
N ARG A 308 -4.57 -8.11 8.97
CA ARG A 308 -5.78 -8.95 8.78
C ARG A 308 -6.10 -9.20 7.30
N LYS A 309 -5.75 -8.27 6.43
CA LYS A 309 -5.93 -8.36 4.97
C LYS A 309 -4.74 -9.01 4.26
N ARG A 310 -3.75 -9.53 4.98
CA ARG A 310 -2.55 -10.14 4.44
C ARG A 310 -2.47 -11.62 4.79
N ARG A 311 -1.73 -12.38 3.98
CA ARG A 311 -1.37 -13.77 4.27
C ARG A 311 0.03 -13.80 4.85
N TRP A 312 0.26 -14.62 5.86
CA TRP A 312 1.61 -14.90 6.31
C TRP A 312 2.43 -15.49 5.17
N HIS A 313 3.58 -14.95 4.92
CA HIS A 313 4.51 -15.41 3.89
C HIS A 313 5.90 -14.83 4.15
N ASP A 314 6.88 -15.69 4.25
CA ASP A 314 8.28 -15.31 4.36
C ASP A 314 8.93 -15.34 2.99
N TYR A 315 9.42 -14.21 2.57
CA TYR A 315 10.17 -14.09 1.33
C TYR A 315 11.63 -14.47 1.57
N ALA A 316 12.19 -15.30 0.68
CA ALA A 316 13.59 -15.69 0.69
C ALA A 316 14.27 -15.41 -0.65
N PRO A 317 15.60 -15.17 -0.67
CA PRO A 317 16.36 -15.11 -1.90
C PRO A 317 16.14 -16.37 -2.75
N GLY A 318 16.10 -16.23 -4.07
CA GLY A 318 15.82 -17.31 -5.01
C GLY A 318 14.33 -17.56 -5.31
N GLN A 319 13.42 -17.10 -4.47
CA GLN A 319 11.98 -17.22 -4.74
C GLN A 319 11.55 -16.34 -5.92
N LYS A 320 10.52 -16.82 -6.64
CA LYS A 320 9.91 -16.06 -7.74
C LYS A 320 8.75 -15.22 -7.24
N VAL A 321 8.65 -14.01 -7.75
CA VAL A 321 7.59 -13.05 -7.42
C VAL A 321 7.08 -12.33 -8.65
N LEU A 322 5.80 -11.95 -8.61
CA LEU A 322 5.19 -11.05 -9.58
C LEU A 322 5.18 -9.63 -9.02
N LYS A 323 5.56 -8.66 -9.85
CA LYS A 323 5.49 -7.24 -9.52
C LYS A 323 4.12 -6.70 -9.93
N THR A 324 3.39 -6.07 -9.00
CA THR A 324 2.11 -5.42 -9.27
C THR A 324 2.29 -4.16 -10.10
N VAL A 325 1.49 -4.01 -11.15
CA VAL A 325 1.40 -2.81 -11.98
C VAL A 325 0.57 -1.77 -11.24
N HIS A 326 1.01 -0.52 -11.28
CA HIS A 326 0.30 0.59 -10.66
C HIS A 326 -0.74 1.16 -11.63
N ASN A 327 -1.98 1.32 -11.17
CA ASN A 327 -3.09 1.85 -11.95
C ASN A 327 -3.26 1.18 -13.34
N PRO A 328 -3.44 -0.15 -13.40
CA PRO A 328 -3.68 -0.80 -14.67
C PRO A 328 -5.04 -0.38 -15.23
N THR A 329 -5.17 -0.29 -16.54
CA THR A 329 -6.48 -0.14 -17.21
C THR A 329 -7.39 -1.33 -16.86
N LYS A 330 -8.70 -1.22 -17.12
CA LYS A 330 -9.68 -2.28 -16.75
C LYS A 330 -9.28 -3.68 -17.24
N LEU A 331 -8.75 -3.79 -18.45
CA LEU A 331 -8.26 -5.04 -19.06
C LEU A 331 -6.73 -5.13 -19.13
N GLY A 332 -6.02 -4.13 -18.59
CA GLY A 332 -4.57 -4.07 -18.61
C GLY A 332 -3.90 -5.12 -17.75
N VAL A 333 -2.63 -5.40 -18.06
CA VAL A 333 -1.78 -6.33 -17.31
C VAL A 333 -1.64 -5.84 -15.87
N ARG A 334 -1.98 -6.69 -14.91
CA ARG A 334 -1.98 -6.34 -13.48
C ARG A 334 -0.70 -6.66 -12.76
N THR A 335 0.06 -7.61 -13.27
CA THR A 335 1.36 -8.01 -12.73
C THR A 335 2.35 -8.24 -13.86
N THR A 336 3.63 -8.07 -13.56
CA THR A 336 4.74 -8.39 -14.47
C THR A 336 5.70 -9.36 -13.80
N GLY A 337 6.39 -10.17 -14.52
CA GLY A 337 7.32 -11.20 -14.04
C GLY A 337 6.99 -12.58 -14.64
N PRO A 338 7.39 -13.68 -13.99
CA PRO A 338 8.00 -13.74 -12.64
C PRO A 338 9.44 -13.21 -12.59
N TYR A 339 9.80 -12.61 -11.48
CA TYR A 339 11.15 -12.12 -11.17
C TYR A 339 11.72 -12.87 -9.99
N THR A 340 13.04 -13.07 -9.95
CA THR A 340 13.71 -13.73 -8.83
C THR A 340 14.11 -12.72 -7.77
N ILE A 341 13.89 -13.03 -6.50
CA ILE A 341 14.37 -12.26 -5.36
C ILE A 341 15.88 -12.49 -5.21
N GLU A 342 16.67 -11.43 -5.24
CA GLU A 342 18.10 -11.49 -4.95
C GLU A 342 18.39 -11.25 -3.47
N ARG A 343 17.67 -10.30 -2.85
CA ARG A 343 17.91 -9.93 -1.45
C ARG A 343 16.63 -9.51 -0.75
N CYS A 344 16.45 -9.99 0.48
CA CYS A 344 15.44 -9.51 1.42
C CYS A 344 16.06 -8.48 2.37
N HIS A 345 15.35 -7.40 2.65
CA HIS A 345 15.81 -6.34 3.55
C HIS A 345 14.94 -6.29 4.80
N VAL A 346 15.52 -5.91 5.93
CA VAL A 346 14.86 -5.84 7.24
C VAL A 346 13.57 -5.00 7.23
N ASN A 347 13.52 -3.95 6.40
CA ASN A 347 12.37 -3.03 6.30
C ASN A 347 11.31 -3.47 5.28
N VAL A 348 11.08 -4.78 5.13
CA VAL A 348 10.11 -5.40 4.20
C VAL A 348 10.25 -4.94 2.74
N ASN A 349 11.44 -4.63 2.33
CA ASN A 349 11.78 -4.40 0.94
C ASN A 349 12.50 -5.61 0.38
N LEU A 350 12.25 -5.87 -0.90
CA LEU A 350 12.89 -6.93 -1.67
C LEU A 350 13.67 -6.32 -2.82
N THR A 351 14.87 -6.81 -3.08
CA THR A 351 15.57 -6.55 -4.33
C THR A 351 15.27 -7.70 -5.28
N ILE A 352 14.64 -7.40 -6.40
CA ILE A 352 14.31 -8.37 -7.46
C ILE A 352 15.17 -8.14 -8.69
N LYS A 353 15.56 -9.22 -9.38
CA LYS A 353 16.27 -9.20 -10.65
C LYS A 353 15.26 -9.04 -11.78
N LEU A 354 15.33 -7.94 -12.53
CA LEU A 354 14.46 -7.67 -13.68
C LEU A 354 15.04 -8.27 -14.97
N ARG A 355 16.34 -8.08 -15.20
CA ARG A 355 17.16 -8.59 -16.32
C ARG A 355 18.58 -8.79 -15.79
N ASP A 356 19.46 -9.34 -16.59
CA ASP A 356 20.87 -9.42 -16.23
C ASP A 356 21.42 -8.04 -15.92
N ARG A 357 22.08 -7.92 -14.77
CA ARG A 357 22.63 -6.67 -14.20
C ARG A 357 21.62 -5.58 -13.86
N VAL A 358 20.30 -5.83 -14.00
CA VAL A 358 19.28 -4.83 -13.67
C VAL A 358 18.44 -5.34 -12.52
N THR A 359 18.56 -4.69 -11.38
CA THR A 359 17.80 -4.99 -10.17
C THR A 359 16.86 -3.86 -9.79
N LYS A 360 15.81 -4.17 -9.04
CA LYS A 360 14.88 -3.19 -8.52
C LYS A 360 14.50 -3.50 -7.08
N ARG A 361 14.61 -2.50 -6.22
CA ARG A 361 14.15 -2.60 -4.83
C ARG A 361 12.67 -2.22 -4.75
N LEU A 362 11.85 -3.09 -4.16
CA LEU A 362 10.40 -2.93 -4.04
C LEU A 362 9.95 -3.29 -2.63
N ASN A 363 8.90 -2.63 -2.15
CA ASN A 363 8.23 -3.03 -0.92
C ASN A 363 7.35 -4.27 -1.16
N ILE A 364 7.20 -5.16 -0.15
CA ILE A 364 6.36 -6.38 -0.24
C ILE A 364 4.90 -6.09 -0.58
N ARG A 365 4.41 -4.87 -0.40
CA ARG A 365 3.06 -4.47 -0.83
C ARG A 365 2.89 -4.47 -2.35
N ARG A 366 4.00 -4.39 -3.09
CA ARG A 366 4.03 -4.32 -4.56
C ARG A 366 4.44 -5.62 -5.22
N VAL A 367 4.59 -6.66 -4.45
CA VAL A 367 4.92 -7.99 -4.94
C VAL A 367 3.91 -9.02 -4.49
N LYS A 368 3.79 -10.06 -5.25
CA LYS A 368 2.96 -11.22 -4.99
C LYS A 368 3.83 -12.46 -5.17
N SER A 369 3.74 -13.40 -4.23
CA SER A 369 4.41 -14.70 -4.38
C SER A 369 3.94 -15.39 -5.67
N TYR A 370 4.86 -16.03 -6.35
CA TYR A 370 4.63 -16.84 -7.54
C TYR A 370 5.22 -18.22 -7.30
N ASP A 371 4.35 -19.22 -7.29
CA ASP A 371 4.70 -20.61 -7.01
C ASP A 371 4.42 -21.53 -8.20
#